data_afd66b2b1184f2fe2ad8aa2e89c9aea3
#
_entry.id   afd66b2b1184f2fe2ad8aa2e89c9aea3
#
_cell.length_a   1.000
_cell.length_b   1.000
_cell.length_c   1.000
_cell.angle_alpha   90.00
_cell.angle_beta   90.00
_cell.angle_gamma   90.00
#
_symmetry.space_group_name_H-M   'P 1'
#
loop_
_entity.id
_entity.type
_entity.pdbx_description
1 polymer ?
#
loop_
_entity_poly.entity_id
_entity_poly.type
_entity_poly.pdbx_seq_one_letter_code
_entity_poly.pdbx_strand_id
1 'polypeptide(L)'
;MSVPDNAFQHRYGPWAVIAGASHGVGAAFARSLAERGLNCVLVARRGDTLAQLKSELEQQYAIDVLVVTQDLSHPDACERLLAAVGERPVGLFIYNAGGDPYITRFLDTSAEDWGALLRLNCLTVMQCSHAFGAAMLERGQGGLLLVGSQAALGGIRKLAMYTATKGFALNLGESLWAEWKDRGVDVLNLLIGTVDTPTMRNAMVKLNIADALTMTLPKAEDLALLALEELGNGPTLIHPEDTLVQVANARG
;
A
#
# COMPACT_ATOMS: atom_id res chain seq x y z
N MET A 1 -25.46 -10.91 5.16
CA MET A 1 -25.09 -9.66 4.47
C MET A 1 -24.68 -8.69 5.57
N SER A 2 -23.41 -8.28 5.60
CA SER A 2 -22.92 -7.23 6.52
C SER A 2 -23.62 -5.91 6.17
N VAL A 3 -24.01 -5.15 7.19
CA VAL A 3 -24.56 -3.80 6.99
C VAL A 3 -23.42 -2.90 6.53
N PRO A 4 -23.56 -2.16 5.41
CA PRO A 4 -22.51 -1.23 4.98
C PRO A 4 -22.16 -0.25 6.11
N ASP A 5 -20.87 0.01 6.32
CA ASP A 5 -20.43 1.05 7.26
C ASP A 5 -20.68 2.43 6.62
N ASN A 6 -21.88 2.95 6.82
CA ASN A 6 -22.33 4.19 6.21
C ASN A 6 -21.40 5.38 6.56
N ALA A 7 -20.78 5.39 7.73
CA ALA A 7 -19.88 6.47 8.16
C ALA A 7 -18.56 6.39 7.36
N PHE A 8 -17.97 5.19 7.23
CA PHE A 8 -16.76 4.95 6.47
C PHE A 8 -17.01 5.22 4.97
N GLN A 9 -18.11 4.71 4.41
CA GLN A 9 -18.47 4.94 3.01
C GLN A 9 -18.71 6.42 2.72
N HIS A 10 -19.37 7.16 3.61
CA HIS A 10 -19.54 8.61 3.47
C HIS A 10 -18.19 9.34 3.47
N ARG A 11 -17.25 8.95 4.35
CA ARG A 11 -15.94 9.60 4.50
C ARG A 11 -14.98 9.30 3.35
N TYR A 12 -14.93 8.04 2.89
CA TYR A 12 -13.90 7.52 2.00
C TYR A 12 -14.42 6.94 0.66
N GLY A 13 -15.72 6.94 0.45
CA GLY A 13 -16.33 6.45 -0.80
C GLY A 13 -16.49 7.54 -1.88
N PRO A 14 -17.18 7.19 -2.97
CA PRO A 14 -17.68 5.86 -3.31
C PRO A 14 -16.64 4.90 -3.91
N TRP A 15 -15.46 5.39 -4.37
CA TRP A 15 -14.39 4.59 -4.98
C TRP A 15 -13.11 4.60 -4.16
N ALA A 16 -12.52 3.42 -4.03
CA ALA A 16 -11.17 3.25 -3.51
C ALA A 16 -10.24 2.72 -4.60
N VAL A 17 -9.04 3.29 -4.71
CA VAL A 17 -7.97 2.78 -5.59
C VAL A 17 -6.95 2.04 -4.75
N ILE A 18 -6.67 0.76 -5.09
CA ILE A 18 -5.71 -0.08 -4.39
C ILE A 18 -4.56 -0.43 -5.34
N ALA A 19 -3.44 0.26 -5.23
CA ALA A 19 -2.22 -0.04 -5.94
C ALA A 19 -1.50 -1.24 -5.29
N GLY A 20 -1.31 -2.32 -6.05
CA GLY A 20 -0.75 -3.57 -5.53
C GLY A 20 -1.81 -4.53 -4.97
N ALA A 21 -3.00 -4.60 -5.58
CA ALA A 21 -4.16 -5.33 -5.08
C ALA A 21 -4.12 -6.85 -5.30
N SER A 22 -3.15 -7.40 -6.05
CA SER A 22 -3.23 -8.79 -6.51
C SER A 22 -3.05 -9.85 -5.42
N HIS A 23 -2.37 -9.56 -4.30
CA HIS A 23 -2.04 -10.51 -3.25
C HIS A 23 -1.85 -9.85 -1.89
N GLY A 24 -1.86 -10.67 -0.82
CA GLY A 24 -1.47 -10.27 0.53
C GLY A 24 -2.29 -9.08 1.03
N VAL A 25 -1.61 -8.09 1.61
CA VAL A 25 -2.26 -6.93 2.26
C VAL A 25 -3.11 -6.13 1.29
N GLY A 26 -2.70 -5.99 0.01
CA GLY A 26 -3.50 -5.27 -0.99
C GLY A 26 -4.81 -5.97 -1.35
N ALA A 27 -4.80 -7.30 -1.47
CA ALA A 27 -6.03 -8.08 -1.67
C ALA A 27 -6.93 -8.05 -0.42
N ALA A 28 -6.33 -8.07 0.78
CA ALA A 28 -7.05 -7.94 2.03
C ALA A 28 -7.75 -6.56 2.15
N PHE A 29 -7.07 -5.48 1.77
CA PHE A 29 -7.70 -4.16 1.67
C PHE A 29 -8.90 -4.17 0.71
N ALA A 30 -8.75 -4.77 -0.48
CA ALA A 30 -9.85 -4.83 -1.44
C ALA A 30 -11.10 -5.53 -0.86
N ARG A 31 -10.92 -6.67 -0.15
CA ARG A 31 -12.01 -7.39 0.54
C ARG A 31 -12.65 -6.55 1.63
N SER A 32 -11.84 -5.95 2.50
CA SER A 32 -12.34 -5.13 3.61
C SER A 32 -13.08 -3.88 3.15
N LEU A 33 -12.67 -3.28 2.01
CA LEU A 33 -13.36 -2.12 1.43
C LEU A 33 -14.65 -2.52 0.72
N ALA A 34 -14.65 -3.65 0.00
CA ALA A 34 -15.84 -4.21 -0.62
C ALA A 34 -16.92 -4.55 0.42
N GLU A 35 -16.53 -5.13 1.56
CA GLU A 35 -17.42 -5.41 2.68
C GLU A 35 -18.04 -4.14 3.26
N ARG A 36 -17.31 -3.01 3.26
CA ARG A 36 -17.80 -1.68 3.65
C ARG A 36 -18.60 -0.97 2.55
N GLY A 37 -18.82 -1.62 1.41
CA GLY A 37 -19.64 -1.10 0.31
C GLY A 37 -18.92 -0.10 -0.61
N LEU A 38 -17.58 -0.03 -0.62
CA LEU A 38 -16.84 0.82 -1.55
C LEU A 38 -16.60 0.08 -2.87
N ASN A 39 -16.80 0.78 -3.98
CA ASN A 39 -16.32 0.34 -5.28
C ASN A 39 -14.79 0.35 -5.31
N CYS A 40 -14.18 -0.61 -6.01
CA CYS A 40 -12.74 -0.79 -5.99
C CYS A 40 -12.10 -0.67 -7.38
N VAL A 41 -10.99 0.06 -7.46
CA VAL A 41 -10.06 0.01 -8.58
C VAL A 41 -8.86 -0.83 -8.16
N LEU A 42 -8.72 -2.00 -8.73
CA LEU A 42 -7.67 -2.97 -8.41
C LEU A 42 -6.51 -2.82 -9.41
N VAL A 43 -5.34 -2.42 -8.93
CA VAL A 43 -4.17 -2.16 -9.79
C VAL A 43 -3.04 -3.13 -9.47
N ALA A 44 -2.57 -3.90 -10.44
CA ALA A 44 -1.36 -4.74 -10.37
C ALA A 44 -0.95 -5.25 -11.76
N ARG A 45 0.21 -5.93 -11.83
CA ARG A 45 0.73 -6.51 -13.07
C ARG A 45 0.01 -7.79 -13.51
N ARG A 46 -0.58 -8.54 -12.58
CA ARG A 46 -1.21 -9.85 -12.83
C ARG A 46 -2.71 -9.69 -13.06
N GLY A 47 -3.09 -9.52 -14.33
CA GLY A 47 -4.47 -9.29 -14.74
C GLY A 47 -5.42 -10.43 -14.37
N ASP A 48 -5.00 -11.70 -14.56
CA ASP A 48 -5.82 -12.87 -14.24
C ASP A 48 -6.16 -12.93 -12.75
N THR A 49 -5.17 -12.64 -11.87
CA THR A 49 -5.39 -12.61 -10.43
C THR A 49 -6.35 -11.48 -10.03
N LEU A 50 -6.22 -10.32 -10.68
CA LEU A 50 -7.15 -9.20 -10.44
C LEU A 50 -8.57 -9.52 -10.94
N ALA A 51 -8.70 -10.22 -12.07
CA ALA A 51 -9.99 -10.64 -12.61
C ALA A 51 -10.69 -11.66 -11.69
N GLN A 52 -9.94 -12.59 -11.10
CA GLN A 52 -10.46 -13.53 -10.09
C GLN A 52 -10.94 -12.78 -8.84
N LEU A 53 -10.13 -11.84 -8.31
CA LEU A 53 -10.52 -11.03 -7.15
C LEU A 53 -11.74 -10.15 -7.46
N LYS A 54 -11.81 -9.54 -8.65
CA LYS A 54 -13.01 -8.82 -9.10
C LYS A 54 -14.23 -9.70 -9.05
N SER A 55 -14.18 -10.89 -9.66
CA SER A 55 -15.31 -11.82 -9.69
C SER A 55 -15.76 -12.25 -8.29
N GLU A 56 -14.82 -12.50 -7.38
CA GLU A 56 -15.08 -12.80 -5.97
C GLU A 56 -15.85 -11.65 -5.30
N LEU A 57 -15.32 -10.41 -5.43
CA LEU A 57 -15.89 -9.24 -4.77
C LEU A 57 -17.28 -8.88 -5.28
N GLU A 58 -17.49 -8.87 -6.61
CA GLU A 58 -18.78 -8.54 -7.22
C GLU A 58 -19.84 -9.62 -6.98
N GLN A 59 -19.44 -10.89 -6.76
CA GLN A 59 -20.37 -11.95 -6.39
C GLN A 59 -20.81 -11.86 -4.92
N GLN A 60 -19.93 -11.40 -4.06
CA GLN A 60 -20.16 -11.37 -2.61
C GLN A 60 -20.77 -10.06 -2.12
N TYR A 61 -20.45 -8.94 -2.78
CA TYR A 61 -20.87 -7.60 -2.39
C TYR A 61 -21.50 -6.84 -3.56
N ALA A 62 -22.43 -5.94 -3.27
CA ALA A 62 -23.11 -5.11 -4.27
C ALA A 62 -22.25 -3.87 -4.60
N ILE A 63 -21.09 -4.08 -5.22
CA ILE A 63 -20.13 -3.04 -5.63
C ILE A 63 -19.67 -3.24 -7.08
N ASP A 64 -19.12 -2.18 -7.65
CA ASP A 64 -18.43 -2.23 -8.93
C ASP A 64 -16.91 -2.38 -8.74
N VAL A 65 -16.25 -3.19 -9.56
CA VAL A 65 -14.81 -3.37 -9.54
C VAL A 65 -14.19 -3.10 -10.91
N LEU A 66 -13.27 -2.15 -10.97
CA LEU A 66 -12.43 -1.87 -12.14
C LEU A 66 -11.06 -2.55 -11.97
N VAL A 67 -10.65 -3.34 -12.97
CA VAL A 67 -9.30 -3.93 -13.02
C VAL A 67 -8.40 -3.09 -13.92
N VAL A 68 -7.23 -2.70 -13.41
CA VAL A 68 -6.18 -2.01 -14.15
C VAL A 68 -4.90 -2.85 -14.13
N THR A 69 -4.65 -3.56 -15.23
CA THR A 69 -3.41 -4.35 -15.37
C THR A 69 -2.27 -3.45 -15.77
N GLN A 70 -1.37 -3.17 -14.82
CA GLN A 70 -0.31 -2.19 -15.03
C GLN A 70 0.93 -2.47 -14.18
N ASP A 71 2.12 -2.16 -14.73
CA ASP A 71 3.37 -2.07 -13.99
C ASP A 71 3.57 -0.65 -13.47
N LEU A 72 3.56 -0.50 -12.15
CA LEU A 72 3.73 0.80 -11.48
C LEU A 72 5.19 1.30 -11.45
N SER A 73 6.15 0.53 -11.96
CA SER A 73 7.53 0.99 -12.21
C SER A 73 7.73 1.66 -13.57
N HIS A 74 6.70 1.66 -14.43
CA HIS A 74 6.77 2.31 -15.75
C HIS A 74 6.75 3.85 -15.59
N PRO A 75 7.49 4.60 -16.43
CA PRO A 75 7.57 6.07 -16.31
C PRO A 75 6.22 6.81 -16.36
N ASP A 76 5.27 6.32 -17.14
CA ASP A 76 3.92 6.88 -17.30
C ASP A 76 2.84 6.19 -16.45
N ALA A 77 3.26 5.45 -15.41
CA ALA A 77 2.35 4.65 -14.60
C ALA A 77 1.21 5.46 -13.96
N CYS A 78 1.52 6.64 -13.43
CA CYS A 78 0.52 7.51 -12.84
C CYS A 78 -0.49 8.01 -13.88
N GLU A 79 -0.02 8.48 -15.03
CA GLU A 79 -0.86 8.99 -16.12
C GLU A 79 -1.84 7.91 -16.62
N ARG A 80 -1.34 6.71 -16.89
CA ARG A 80 -2.19 5.56 -17.30
C ARG A 80 -3.21 5.19 -16.24
N LEU A 81 -2.82 5.20 -14.96
CA LEU A 81 -3.75 4.91 -13.88
C LEU A 81 -4.86 5.96 -13.82
N LEU A 82 -4.52 7.24 -13.88
CA LEU A 82 -5.50 8.33 -13.87
C LEU A 82 -6.44 8.26 -15.08
N ALA A 83 -5.92 7.97 -16.27
CA ALA A 83 -6.73 7.76 -17.48
C ALA A 83 -7.70 6.58 -17.32
N ALA A 84 -7.28 5.47 -16.71
CA ALA A 84 -8.13 4.30 -16.47
C ALA A 84 -9.20 4.57 -15.40
N VAL A 85 -8.86 5.31 -14.34
CA VAL A 85 -9.80 5.73 -13.29
C VAL A 85 -10.84 6.69 -13.86
N GLY A 86 -10.44 7.60 -14.76
CA GLY A 86 -11.32 8.58 -15.37
C GLY A 86 -11.95 9.53 -14.35
N GLU A 87 -13.23 9.84 -14.53
CA GLU A 87 -13.98 10.79 -13.69
C GLU A 87 -14.55 10.18 -12.39
N ARG A 88 -14.16 8.94 -12.05
CA ARG A 88 -14.65 8.28 -10.82
C ARG A 88 -14.23 9.09 -9.58
N PRO A 89 -15.17 9.43 -8.69
CA PRO A 89 -14.85 10.17 -7.47
C PRO A 89 -14.12 9.25 -6.47
N VAL A 90 -12.79 9.24 -6.53
CA VAL A 90 -11.94 8.45 -5.64
C VAL A 90 -11.87 9.13 -4.28
N GLY A 91 -12.44 8.49 -3.25
CA GLY A 91 -12.40 8.97 -1.87
C GLY A 91 -11.29 8.34 -1.04
N LEU A 92 -10.74 7.19 -1.46
CA LEU A 92 -9.61 6.54 -0.78
C LEU A 92 -8.56 6.08 -1.79
N PHE A 93 -7.32 6.46 -1.55
CA PHE A 93 -6.17 5.94 -2.29
C PHE A 93 -5.24 5.16 -1.38
N ILE A 94 -5.07 3.87 -1.65
CA ILE A 94 -4.15 2.98 -0.93
C ILE A 94 -2.99 2.62 -1.84
N TYR A 95 -1.78 3.05 -1.48
CA TYR A 95 -0.57 2.63 -2.17
C TYR A 95 0.11 1.50 -1.39
N ASN A 96 -0.21 0.26 -1.77
CA ASN A 96 0.39 -0.95 -1.20
C ASN A 96 1.45 -1.58 -2.12
N ALA A 97 1.51 -1.16 -3.38
CA ALA A 97 2.53 -1.62 -4.31
C ALA A 97 3.93 -1.24 -3.81
N GLY A 98 4.87 -2.14 -4.02
CA GLY A 98 6.25 -1.90 -3.62
C GLY A 98 6.94 -3.20 -3.22
N GLY A 99 8.21 -3.08 -2.92
CA GLY A 99 9.05 -4.20 -2.53
C GLY A 99 10.45 -4.04 -3.09
N ASP A 100 11.33 -4.97 -2.76
CA ASP A 100 12.65 -5.12 -3.34
C ASP A 100 12.76 -6.53 -3.95
N PRO A 101 12.78 -6.67 -5.27
CA PRO A 101 12.91 -7.98 -5.90
C PRO A 101 14.34 -8.52 -5.86
N TYR A 102 15.32 -7.67 -5.58
CA TYR A 102 16.75 -8.00 -5.71
C TYR A 102 17.33 -8.57 -4.42
N ILE A 103 17.12 -7.92 -3.26
CA ILE A 103 17.68 -8.30 -1.94
C ILE A 103 19.19 -8.60 -2.08
N THR A 104 19.96 -7.58 -2.50
CA THR A 104 21.36 -7.74 -2.88
C THR A 104 22.21 -6.55 -2.40
N ARG A 105 23.53 -6.66 -2.54
CA ARG A 105 24.41 -5.53 -2.27
C ARG A 105 24.21 -4.44 -3.32
N PHE A 106 24.43 -3.20 -2.94
CA PHE A 106 24.17 -2.04 -3.78
C PHE A 106 24.88 -2.09 -5.16
N LEU A 107 26.14 -2.53 -5.20
CA LEU A 107 26.93 -2.60 -6.43
C LEU A 107 26.69 -3.87 -7.26
N ASP A 108 25.92 -4.84 -6.75
CA ASP A 108 25.61 -6.10 -7.45
C ASP A 108 24.36 -5.98 -8.34
N THR A 109 23.73 -4.80 -8.37
CA THR A 109 22.54 -4.49 -9.19
C THR A 109 22.82 -3.24 -10.03
N SER A 110 22.27 -3.19 -11.24
CA SER A 110 22.45 -2.05 -12.15
C SER A 110 21.79 -0.77 -11.63
N ALA A 111 22.33 0.39 -12.03
CA ALA A 111 21.70 1.67 -11.74
C ALA A 111 20.31 1.80 -12.40
N GLU A 112 20.07 1.13 -13.53
CA GLU A 112 18.78 1.10 -14.22
C GLU A 112 17.72 0.36 -13.39
N ASP A 113 18.08 -0.80 -12.83
CA ASP A 113 17.21 -1.57 -11.93
C ASP A 113 16.87 -0.80 -10.66
N TRP A 114 17.87 -0.10 -10.08
CA TRP A 114 17.62 0.82 -8.95
C TRP A 114 16.72 1.98 -9.36
N GLY A 115 16.83 2.47 -10.60
CA GLY A 115 15.91 3.45 -11.18
C GLY A 115 14.48 2.94 -11.26
N ALA A 116 14.26 1.68 -11.66
CA ALA A 116 12.93 1.06 -11.66
C ALA A 116 12.35 0.94 -10.24
N LEU A 117 13.18 0.57 -9.25
CA LEU A 117 12.77 0.53 -7.85
C LEU A 117 12.37 1.91 -7.32
N LEU A 118 13.13 2.96 -7.65
CA LEU A 118 12.81 4.34 -7.30
C LEU A 118 11.48 4.79 -7.94
N ARG A 119 11.27 4.46 -9.21
CA ARG A 119 9.98 4.77 -9.87
C ARG A 119 8.82 4.12 -9.10
N LEU A 120 8.90 2.81 -8.84
CA LEU A 120 7.84 2.09 -8.12
C LEU A 120 7.59 2.65 -6.72
N ASN A 121 8.64 2.79 -5.90
CA ASN A 121 8.50 3.05 -4.48
C ASN A 121 8.48 4.55 -4.10
N CYS A 122 8.86 5.46 -5.02
CA CYS A 122 8.93 6.89 -4.74
C CYS A 122 8.16 7.71 -5.76
N LEU A 123 8.55 7.68 -7.05
CA LEU A 123 8.02 8.60 -8.04
C LEU A 123 6.52 8.39 -8.28
N THR A 124 6.10 7.15 -8.52
CA THR A 124 4.68 6.81 -8.72
C THR A 124 3.86 7.06 -7.46
N VAL A 125 4.41 6.78 -6.27
CA VAL A 125 3.78 7.13 -4.97
C VAL A 125 3.49 8.62 -4.92
N MET A 126 4.51 9.44 -5.16
CA MET A 126 4.41 10.91 -5.11
C MET A 126 3.40 11.43 -6.15
N GLN A 127 3.51 11.00 -7.40
CA GLN A 127 2.63 11.45 -8.48
C GLN A 127 1.16 11.10 -8.24
N CYS A 128 0.87 9.86 -7.84
CA CYS A 128 -0.50 9.42 -7.56
C CYS A 128 -1.05 10.10 -6.29
N SER A 129 -0.24 10.24 -5.24
CA SER A 129 -0.64 10.98 -4.03
C SER A 129 -0.98 12.43 -4.33
N HIS A 130 -0.19 13.08 -5.20
CA HIS A 130 -0.46 14.45 -5.65
C HIS A 130 -1.79 14.54 -6.41
N ALA A 131 -2.02 13.66 -7.39
CA ALA A 131 -3.21 13.72 -8.23
C ALA A 131 -4.51 13.40 -7.45
N PHE A 132 -4.55 12.27 -6.73
CA PHE A 132 -5.72 11.89 -5.93
C PHE A 132 -5.92 12.82 -4.74
N GLY A 133 -4.84 13.26 -4.10
CA GLY A 133 -4.88 14.21 -2.99
C GLY A 133 -5.47 15.56 -3.39
N ALA A 134 -5.10 16.10 -4.55
CA ALA A 134 -5.66 17.34 -5.06
C ALA A 134 -7.20 17.26 -5.19
N ALA A 135 -7.71 16.18 -5.80
CA ALA A 135 -9.15 15.98 -5.94
C ALA A 135 -9.87 15.76 -4.60
N MET A 136 -9.24 15.08 -3.63
CA MET A 136 -9.79 14.91 -2.28
C MET A 136 -9.83 16.24 -1.51
N LEU A 137 -8.76 17.03 -1.58
CA LEU A 137 -8.68 18.36 -0.94
C LEU A 137 -9.68 19.35 -1.51
N GLU A 138 -9.95 19.30 -2.82
CA GLU A 138 -10.99 20.12 -3.46
C GLU A 138 -12.38 19.78 -2.92
N ARG A 139 -12.65 18.50 -2.68
CA ARG A 139 -13.92 18.03 -2.07
C ARG A 139 -13.98 18.23 -0.55
N GLY A 140 -12.86 18.48 0.10
CA GLY A 140 -12.77 18.58 1.56
C GLY A 140 -12.97 17.25 2.29
N GLN A 141 -12.79 16.10 1.61
CA GLN A 141 -12.89 14.77 2.20
C GLN A 141 -12.14 13.71 1.43
N GLY A 142 -11.61 12.71 2.13
CA GLY A 142 -10.93 11.55 1.56
C GLY A 142 -9.86 10.98 2.47
N GLY A 143 -9.11 10.00 1.94
CA GLY A 143 -8.03 9.35 2.66
C GLY A 143 -6.90 8.88 1.75
N LEU A 144 -5.67 8.99 2.26
CA LEU A 144 -4.46 8.46 1.68
C LEU A 144 -3.83 7.45 2.66
N LEU A 145 -3.66 6.20 2.23
CA LEU A 145 -2.99 5.17 3.01
C LEU A 145 -1.75 4.67 2.26
N LEU A 146 -0.57 4.89 2.84
CA LEU A 146 0.70 4.43 2.31
C LEU A 146 1.18 3.20 3.07
N VAL A 147 1.25 2.05 2.40
CA VAL A 147 1.79 0.82 3.00
C VAL A 147 3.31 0.84 2.92
N GLY A 148 3.89 1.17 4.04
CA GLY A 148 5.32 1.25 4.27
C GLY A 148 5.92 -0.05 4.75
N SER A 149 7.11 0.07 5.32
CA SER A 149 7.83 -1.02 5.97
C SER A 149 8.59 -0.47 7.15
N GLN A 150 8.77 -1.26 8.19
CA GLN A 150 9.68 -0.94 9.29
C GLN A 150 11.13 -0.76 8.82
N ALA A 151 11.48 -1.25 7.63
CA ALA A 151 12.72 -0.94 6.94
C ALA A 151 12.91 0.56 6.63
N ALA A 152 11.87 1.38 6.71
CA ALA A 152 11.96 2.84 6.64
C ALA A 152 12.72 3.46 7.81
N LEU A 153 12.79 2.77 8.95
CA LEU A 153 13.34 3.28 10.21
C LEU A 153 14.87 3.20 10.28
N GLY A 154 15.53 2.57 9.29
CA GLY A 154 17.01 2.52 9.27
C GLY A 154 17.58 1.71 8.13
N GLY A 155 18.89 1.89 7.87
CA GLY A 155 19.62 1.17 6.83
C GLY A 155 19.82 -0.30 7.17
N ILE A 156 19.63 -1.20 6.20
CA ILE A 156 19.81 -2.64 6.35
C ILE A 156 20.74 -3.15 5.25
N ARG A 157 21.69 -4.02 5.61
CA ARG A 157 22.58 -4.65 4.63
C ARG A 157 21.77 -5.40 3.56
N LYS A 158 22.15 -5.26 2.29
CA LYS A 158 21.48 -5.81 1.10
C LYS A 158 20.11 -5.20 0.77
N LEU A 159 19.66 -4.19 1.52
CA LEU A 159 18.40 -3.50 1.31
C LEU A 159 18.58 -1.98 1.19
N ALA A 160 19.78 -1.49 0.81
CA ALA A 160 20.11 -0.08 0.80
C ALA A 160 19.08 0.79 0.06
N MET A 161 18.75 0.44 -1.17
CA MET A 161 17.76 1.19 -1.95
C MET A 161 16.35 1.00 -1.43
N TYR A 162 16.00 -0.20 -0.96
CA TYR A 162 14.67 -0.44 -0.39
C TYR A 162 14.42 0.41 0.86
N THR A 163 15.36 0.39 1.82
CA THR A 163 15.24 1.19 3.04
C THR A 163 15.15 2.69 2.74
N ALA A 164 15.96 3.18 1.80
CA ALA A 164 15.93 4.58 1.36
C ALA A 164 14.57 4.96 0.74
N THR A 165 14.01 4.09 -0.13
CA THR A 165 12.70 4.36 -0.76
C THR A 165 11.54 4.29 0.23
N LYS A 166 11.61 3.40 1.21
CA LYS A 166 10.59 3.31 2.27
C LYS A 166 10.69 4.49 3.26
N GLY A 167 11.89 5.00 3.52
CA GLY A 167 12.09 6.25 4.26
C GLY A 167 11.51 7.46 3.53
N PHE A 168 11.64 7.52 2.19
CA PHE A 168 10.98 8.54 1.38
C PHE A 168 9.46 8.53 1.57
N ALA A 169 8.82 7.36 1.43
CA ALA A 169 7.36 7.25 1.55
C ALA A 169 6.86 7.61 2.96
N LEU A 170 7.58 7.22 4.01
CA LEU A 170 7.27 7.58 5.40
C LEU A 170 7.28 9.10 5.59
N ASN A 171 8.37 9.76 5.24
CA ASN A 171 8.50 11.22 5.42
C ASN A 171 7.48 11.99 4.55
N LEU A 172 7.22 11.52 3.34
CA LEU A 172 6.18 12.11 2.47
C LEU A 172 4.81 12.03 3.16
N GLY A 173 4.40 10.84 3.61
CA GLY A 173 3.08 10.66 4.23
C GLY A 173 2.89 11.45 5.52
N GLU A 174 3.91 11.52 6.39
CA GLU A 174 3.84 12.34 7.62
C GLU A 174 3.72 13.84 7.30
N SER A 175 4.43 14.32 6.27
CA SER A 175 4.32 15.71 5.82
C SER A 175 2.93 16.00 5.24
N LEU A 176 2.40 15.10 4.40
CA LEU A 176 1.06 15.24 3.83
C LEU A 176 -0.02 15.19 4.91
N TRP A 177 0.12 14.35 5.94
CA TRP A 177 -0.77 14.35 7.09
C TRP A 177 -0.80 15.73 7.78
N ALA A 178 0.38 16.31 8.03
CA ALA A 178 0.48 17.62 8.67
C ALA A 178 -0.19 18.74 7.84
N GLU A 179 -0.11 18.64 6.50
CA GLU A 179 -0.71 19.61 5.58
C GLU A 179 -2.22 19.43 5.37
N TRP A 180 -2.74 18.18 5.46
CA TRP A 180 -4.09 17.84 4.99
C TRP A 180 -5.10 17.55 6.10
N LYS A 181 -4.67 17.21 7.33
CA LYS A 181 -5.54 16.83 8.46
C LYS A 181 -6.65 17.85 8.76
N ASP A 182 -6.33 19.14 8.68
CA ASP A 182 -7.28 20.23 8.94
C ASP A 182 -8.11 20.60 7.69
N ARG A 183 -7.90 19.88 6.59
CA ARG A 183 -8.57 20.08 5.29
C ARG A 183 -9.48 18.94 4.89
N GLY A 184 -9.80 18.07 5.84
CA GLY A 184 -10.74 16.96 5.65
C GLY A 184 -10.17 15.72 4.94
N VAL A 185 -8.86 15.63 4.75
CA VAL A 185 -8.21 14.45 4.15
C VAL A 185 -7.30 13.77 5.16
N ASP A 186 -7.63 12.53 5.48
CA ASP A 186 -6.85 11.71 6.40
C ASP A 186 -5.65 11.09 5.67
N VAL A 187 -4.50 11.02 6.35
CA VAL A 187 -3.30 10.36 5.82
C VAL A 187 -2.73 9.41 6.86
N LEU A 188 -2.48 8.17 6.47
CA LEU A 188 -1.86 7.17 7.33
C LEU A 188 -0.72 6.46 6.62
N ASN A 189 0.46 6.41 7.26
CA ASN A 189 1.52 5.47 6.95
C ASN A 189 1.33 4.19 7.77
N LEU A 190 1.17 3.05 7.12
CA LEU A 190 1.18 1.75 7.78
C LEU A 190 2.57 1.13 7.63
N LEU A 191 3.41 1.18 8.67
CA LEU A 191 4.72 0.52 8.67
C LEU A 191 4.58 -0.94 9.13
N ILE A 192 4.63 -1.86 8.18
CA ILE A 192 4.53 -3.29 8.46
C ILE A 192 5.91 -3.94 8.60
N GLY A 193 5.99 -4.88 9.53
CA GLY A 193 7.09 -5.83 9.64
C GLY A 193 6.91 -7.03 8.70
N THR A 194 7.21 -8.21 9.23
CA THR A 194 7.02 -9.47 8.51
C THR A 194 5.54 -9.88 8.58
N VAL A 195 4.91 -10.07 7.41
CA VAL A 195 3.48 -10.40 7.26
C VAL A 195 3.35 -11.70 6.48
N ASP A 196 2.36 -12.52 6.79
CA ASP A 196 2.10 -13.76 6.07
C ASP A 196 1.58 -13.49 4.65
N THR A 197 2.51 -13.37 3.74
CA THR A 197 2.23 -13.17 2.31
C THR A 197 3.17 -14.02 1.48
N PRO A 198 2.77 -14.46 0.27
CA PRO A 198 3.66 -15.19 -0.64
C PRO A 198 4.97 -14.44 -0.91
N THR A 199 4.92 -13.13 -1.06
CA THR A 199 6.10 -12.28 -1.30
C THR A 199 7.07 -12.33 -0.11
N MET A 200 6.55 -12.21 1.12
CA MET A 200 7.36 -12.26 2.33
C MET A 200 7.96 -13.65 2.56
N ARG A 201 7.17 -14.70 2.42
CA ARG A 201 7.67 -16.08 2.54
C ARG A 201 8.83 -16.35 1.57
N ASN A 202 8.70 -15.92 0.32
CA ASN A 202 9.77 -16.02 -0.69
C ASN A 202 11.02 -15.19 -0.31
N ALA A 203 10.84 -13.98 0.24
CA ALA A 203 11.96 -13.14 0.68
C ALA A 203 12.70 -13.77 1.87
N MET A 204 11.98 -14.33 2.84
CA MET A 204 12.57 -15.02 3.99
C MET A 204 13.39 -16.26 3.55
N VAL A 205 12.90 -17.03 2.59
CA VAL A 205 13.65 -18.16 2.00
C VAL A 205 14.93 -17.67 1.32
N LYS A 206 14.88 -16.61 0.51
CA LYS A 206 16.06 -16.00 -0.14
C LYS A 206 17.10 -15.47 0.87
N LEU A 207 16.63 -15.00 2.02
CA LEU A 207 17.49 -14.52 3.10
C LEU A 207 18.02 -15.64 4.01
N ASN A 208 17.65 -16.91 3.76
CA ASN A 208 17.98 -18.08 4.58
C ASN A 208 17.54 -17.90 6.05
N ILE A 209 16.36 -17.31 6.27
CA ILE A 209 15.81 -17.19 7.62
C ILE A 209 15.34 -18.57 8.08
N ALA A 210 15.84 -19.01 9.24
CA ALA A 210 15.43 -20.29 9.84
C ALA A 210 13.91 -20.27 10.08
N ASP A 211 13.26 -21.41 9.86
CA ASP A 211 11.82 -21.61 10.06
C ASP A 211 10.92 -20.69 9.22
N ALA A 212 11.44 -20.10 8.12
CA ALA A 212 10.72 -19.17 7.25
C ALA A 212 9.32 -19.67 6.81
N LEU A 213 9.14 -20.98 6.68
CA LEU A 213 7.88 -21.59 6.23
C LEU A 213 6.94 -21.98 7.39
N THR A 214 7.45 -22.14 8.61
CA THR A 214 6.69 -22.60 9.78
C THR A 214 6.42 -21.51 10.81
N MET A 215 7.14 -20.38 10.72
CA MET A 215 6.95 -19.25 11.61
C MET A 215 5.53 -18.69 11.52
N THR A 216 4.90 -18.44 12.67
CA THR A 216 3.60 -17.74 12.75
C THR A 216 3.82 -16.26 12.48
N LEU A 217 3.14 -15.73 11.48
CA LEU A 217 3.22 -14.34 11.07
C LEU A 217 1.84 -13.69 11.16
N PRO A 218 1.78 -12.34 11.38
CA PRO A 218 0.53 -11.58 11.30
C PRO A 218 -0.16 -11.81 9.95
N LYS A 219 -1.48 -11.93 9.96
CA LYS A 219 -2.27 -12.11 8.75
C LYS A 219 -2.46 -10.77 8.02
N ALA A 220 -2.54 -10.84 6.71
CA ALA A 220 -2.78 -9.67 5.87
C ALA A 220 -4.15 -9.03 6.14
N GLU A 221 -5.16 -9.85 6.46
CA GLU A 221 -6.53 -9.44 6.76
C GLU A 221 -6.59 -8.60 8.05
N ASP A 222 -5.92 -9.04 9.11
CA ASP A 222 -5.91 -8.34 10.40
C ASP A 222 -5.23 -6.96 10.26
N LEU A 223 -4.16 -6.89 9.46
CA LEU A 223 -3.46 -5.63 9.18
C LEU A 223 -4.29 -4.66 8.34
N ALA A 224 -4.99 -5.16 7.33
CA ALA A 224 -5.85 -4.32 6.50
C ALA A 224 -7.01 -3.75 7.31
N LEU A 225 -7.61 -4.57 8.17
CA LEU A 225 -8.68 -4.13 9.07
C LEU A 225 -8.19 -3.04 10.02
N LEU A 226 -7.10 -3.31 10.75
CA LEU A 226 -6.48 -2.37 11.69
C LEU A 226 -6.15 -1.03 11.01
N ALA A 227 -5.54 -1.06 9.83
CA ALA A 227 -5.15 0.17 9.11
C ALA A 227 -6.37 1.00 8.65
N LEU A 228 -7.48 0.35 8.29
CA LEU A 228 -8.72 1.05 7.93
C LEU A 228 -9.43 1.64 9.15
N GLU A 229 -9.36 0.98 10.30
CA GLU A 229 -9.88 1.51 11.57
C GLU A 229 -9.06 2.71 12.06
N GLU A 230 -7.74 2.68 11.88
CA GLU A 230 -6.81 3.72 12.30
C GLU A 230 -6.58 4.84 11.26
N LEU A 231 -7.24 4.80 10.10
CA LEU A 231 -6.99 5.74 9.01
C LEU A 231 -7.14 7.20 9.41
N GLY A 232 -8.11 7.51 10.28
CA GLY A 232 -8.34 8.85 10.82
C GLY A 232 -7.36 9.29 11.94
N ASN A 233 -6.54 8.36 12.45
CA ASN A 233 -5.65 8.56 13.61
C ASN A 233 -4.17 8.74 13.22
N GLY A 234 -3.86 9.09 11.96
CA GLY A 234 -2.50 9.27 11.47
C GLY A 234 -1.57 10.11 12.37
N PRO A 235 -0.31 10.30 12.06
CA PRO A 235 0.29 10.05 10.73
C PRO A 235 0.82 8.64 10.49
N THR A 236 1.20 7.89 11.54
CA THR A 236 1.97 6.65 11.35
C THR A 236 1.53 5.57 12.32
N LEU A 237 1.17 4.41 11.79
CA LEU A 237 0.87 3.18 12.52
C LEU A 237 2.00 2.17 12.27
N ILE A 238 2.64 1.69 13.33
CA ILE A 238 3.71 0.69 13.26
C ILE A 238 3.17 -0.63 13.78
N HIS A 239 3.28 -1.70 12.98
CA HIS A 239 2.82 -3.02 13.40
C HIS A 239 3.85 -4.12 13.06
N PRO A 240 4.25 -4.95 14.04
CA PRO A 240 4.00 -4.82 15.48
C PRO A 240 4.82 -3.65 16.10
N GLU A 241 4.33 -3.10 17.21
CA GLU A 241 4.93 -1.92 17.88
C GLU A 241 6.32 -2.18 18.48
N ASP A 242 6.60 -3.40 18.92
CA ASP A 242 7.85 -3.81 19.59
C ASP A 242 9.09 -3.80 18.67
N THR A 243 8.89 -3.54 17.38
CA THR A 243 9.97 -3.54 16.37
C THR A 243 10.94 -2.37 16.51
N LEU A 244 10.53 -1.27 17.15
CA LEU A 244 11.47 -0.15 17.43
C LEU A 244 12.68 -0.61 18.24
N VAL A 245 12.49 -1.57 19.15
CA VAL A 245 13.56 -2.18 19.93
C VAL A 245 14.48 -3.04 19.05
N GLN A 246 13.92 -3.77 18.08
CA GLN A 246 14.69 -4.61 17.17
C GLN A 246 15.53 -3.79 16.19
N VAL A 247 14.99 -2.68 15.66
CA VAL A 247 15.74 -1.76 14.77
C VAL A 247 16.89 -1.10 15.52
N ALA A 248 16.68 -0.70 16.76
CA ALA A 248 17.76 -0.15 17.60
C ALA A 248 18.90 -1.17 17.81
N ASN A 249 18.56 -2.43 18.06
CA ASN A 249 19.52 -3.52 18.25
C ASN A 249 20.24 -3.94 16.95
N ALA A 250 19.62 -3.76 15.78
CA ALA A 250 20.22 -4.07 14.49
C ALA A 250 21.23 -3.01 13.98
N ARG A 251 21.30 -1.84 14.64
CA ARG A 251 22.23 -0.74 14.34
C ARG A 251 23.53 -0.81 15.15
N GLY A 252 23.59 -1.70 16.15
CA GLY A 252 24.75 -1.92 17.05
C GLY A 252 25.78 -2.95 16.49
#